data_949e2a3e26560d428fb8c8b34c0472d4
#
_entry.id   949e2a3e26560d428fb8c8b34c0472d4
#
_cell.length_a   1.000
_cell.length_b   1.000
_cell.length_c   1.000
_cell.angle_alpha   90.00
_cell.angle_beta   90.00
_cell.angle_gamma   90.00
#
_symmetry.space_group_name_H-M   'P 1'
#
loop_
_entity.id
_entity.type
_entity.pdbx_description
1 polymer ?
#
loop_
_entity_poly.entity_id
_entity_poly.type
_entity_poly.pdbx_seq_one_letter_code
_entity_poly.pdbx_strand_id
1 'polypeptide(L)'
;RERDARYTKIVVNPEADFSEWRLDGVLPAFCRHLGVDSPVDAKRRLADKYEAELHAYVIAHAKQVVRTARVAPKDINEVARAALVRSSETRDRVFSSERDGLDTQYFLNGEQLIFYKNKVRVIDGVECTSEPLTNLWTDLLSNNLHNEGGVTFPNGKKPEALLKRILEISTVEDDLVLDSFLGSSTTAAVAHKMRRRYIGIEM
;
A
#
# COMPACT_ATOMS: atom_id res chain seq x y z
N ARG A 1 1.18 -6.89 -2.18
CA ARG A 1 1.79 -5.90 -3.10
C ARG A 1 3.25 -5.68 -2.71
N GLU A 2 4.07 -5.18 -3.65
CA GLU A 2 5.48 -4.90 -3.43
C GLU A 2 5.69 -3.77 -2.39
N ARG A 3 6.88 -3.75 -1.78
CA ARG A 3 7.31 -2.70 -0.86
C ARG A 3 7.33 -1.33 -1.55
N ASP A 4 6.80 -0.32 -0.89
CA ASP A 4 6.93 1.07 -1.36
C ASP A 4 8.38 1.55 -1.13
N ALA A 5 9.13 1.66 -2.21
CA ALA A 5 10.57 2.01 -2.20
C ALA A 5 10.87 3.43 -1.67
N ARG A 6 9.87 4.30 -1.54
CA ARG A 6 10.02 5.66 -0.98
C ARG A 6 10.32 5.66 0.51
N TYR A 7 10.00 4.58 1.23
CA TYR A 7 10.26 4.42 2.65
C TYR A 7 11.68 3.91 2.86
N THR A 8 12.59 4.84 3.03
CA THR A 8 14.04 4.58 3.04
C THR A 8 14.69 4.74 4.40
N LYS A 9 13.98 5.27 5.39
CA LYS A 9 14.52 5.55 6.73
C LYS A 9 13.79 4.75 7.80
N ILE A 10 14.46 4.50 8.91
CA ILE A 10 13.93 3.81 10.09
C ILE A 10 14.40 4.50 11.36
N VAL A 11 13.51 4.65 12.33
CA VAL A 11 13.85 5.10 13.69
C VAL A 11 14.52 3.94 14.41
N VAL A 12 15.76 4.11 14.84
CA VAL A 12 16.58 3.04 15.45
C VAL A 12 16.51 3.01 16.98
N ASN A 13 15.91 4.03 17.60
CA ASN A 13 15.67 4.12 19.05
C ASN A 13 14.22 4.51 19.37
N PRO A 14 13.24 3.71 18.96
CA PRO A 14 11.81 4.06 19.04
C PRO A 14 11.27 4.22 20.46
N GLU A 15 11.97 3.66 21.45
CA GLU A 15 11.60 3.76 22.88
C GLU A 15 12.01 5.10 23.52
N ALA A 16 12.85 5.89 22.83
CA ALA A 16 13.23 7.23 23.30
C ALA A 16 12.12 8.24 23.01
N ASP A 17 12.19 9.39 23.69
CA ASP A 17 11.34 10.53 23.33
C ASP A 17 11.56 10.92 21.86
N PHE A 18 10.47 11.33 21.17
CA PHE A 18 10.53 11.63 19.73
C PHE A 18 11.57 12.71 19.39
N SER A 19 11.84 13.64 20.30
CA SER A 19 12.86 14.70 20.09
C SER A 19 14.29 14.16 20.04
N GLU A 20 14.50 12.94 20.53
CA GLU A 20 15.78 12.23 20.57
C GLU A 20 15.86 11.10 19.52
N TRP A 21 14.83 10.93 18.69
CA TRP A 21 14.84 9.89 17.68
C TRP A 21 16.00 10.04 16.70
N ARG A 22 16.69 8.93 16.49
CA ARG A 22 17.75 8.80 15.48
C ARG A 22 17.24 7.99 14.31
N LEU A 23 17.43 8.52 13.11
CA LEU A 23 17.05 7.87 11.88
C LEU A 23 18.28 7.30 11.17
N ASP A 24 18.12 6.06 10.69
CA ASP A 24 19.09 5.38 9.84
C ASP A 24 18.41 4.94 8.52
N GLY A 25 19.20 4.44 7.58
CA GLY A 25 18.68 3.83 6.37
C GLY A 25 18.01 2.47 6.65
N VAL A 26 16.89 2.18 5.99
CA VAL A 26 16.22 0.87 6.09
C VAL A 26 17.16 -0.25 5.63
N LEU A 27 17.94 -0.06 4.55
CA LEU A 27 18.85 -1.09 4.05
C LEU A 27 20.00 -1.39 5.02
N PRO A 28 20.72 -0.40 5.58
CA PRO A 28 21.69 -0.65 6.65
C PRO A 28 21.10 -1.36 7.87
N ALA A 29 19.89 -0.95 8.29
CA ALA A 29 19.22 -1.60 9.42
C ALA A 29 18.83 -3.06 9.11
N PHE A 30 18.37 -3.34 7.91
CA PHE A 30 18.09 -4.69 7.43
C PHE A 30 19.36 -5.55 7.36
N CYS A 31 20.48 -4.99 6.87
CA CYS A 31 21.77 -5.69 6.85
C CYS A 31 22.20 -6.08 8.27
N ARG A 32 22.10 -5.19 9.24
CA ARG A 32 22.38 -5.49 10.67
C ARG A 32 21.47 -6.60 11.20
N HIS A 33 20.19 -6.56 10.87
CA HIS A 33 19.24 -7.61 11.24
C HIS A 33 19.64 -8.99 10.69
N LEU A 34 20.16 -9.03 9.47
CA LEU A 34 20.65 -10.25 8.84
C LEU A 34 22.06 -10.67 9.31
N GLY A 35 22.80 -9.79 10.02
CA GLY A 35 24.20 -10.03 10.38
C GLY A 35 25.14 -10.03 9.17
N VAL A 36 24.92 -9.12 8.21
CA VAL A 36 25.76 -8.92 7.01
C VAL A 36 26.22 -7.47 6.90
N ASP A 37 27.37 -7.27 6.23
CA ASP A 37 28.01 -5.95 6.19
C ASP A 37 27.42 -5.01 5.13
N SER A 38 26.80 -5.55 4.07
CA SER A 38 26.32 -4.72 2.96
C SER A 38 25.04 -5.24 2.33
N PRO A 39 24.27 -4.37 1.62
CA PRO A 39 23.14 -4.79 0.82
C PRO A 39 23.49 -5.79 -0.28
N VAL A 40 24.72 -5.78 -0.79
CA VAL A 40 25.22 -6.74 -1.77
C VAL A 40 25.32 -8.14 -1.14
N ASP A 41 25.84 -8.23 0.07
CA ASP A 41 25.93 -9.48 0.82
C ASP A 41 24.55 -10.01 1.20
N ALA A 42 23.63 -9.11 1.60
CA ALA A 42 22.24 -9.46 1.83
C ALA A 42 21.57 -10.06 0.58
N LYS A 43 21.76 -9.43 -0.58
CA LYS A 43 21.26 -9.97 -1.87
C LYS A 43 21.87 -11.30 -2.21
N ARG A 44 23.18 -11.48 -2.01
CA ARG A 44 23.87 -12.75 -2.26
C ARG A 44 23.35 -13.86 -1.34
N ARG A 45 23.13 -13.54 -0.06
CA ARG A 45 22.65 -14.49 0.95
C ARG A 45 21.21 -14.94 0.71
N LEU A 46 20.34 -14.03 0.34
CA LEU A 46 18.90 -14.28 0.21
C LEU A 46 18.46 -14.64 -1.22
N ALA A 47 19.28 -14.32 -2.22
CA ALA A 47 19.03 -14.55 -3.64
C ALA A 47 17.62 -14.08 -4.09
N ASP A 48 16.79 -14.95 -4.60
CA ASP A 48 15.42 -14.70 -5.04
C ASP A 48 14.45 -14.29 -3.92
N LYS A 49 14.78 -14.59 -2.66
CA LYS A 49 13.97 -14.22 -1.48
C LYS A 49 14.23 -12.79 -0.97
N TYR A 50 15.24 -12.09 -1.51
CA TYR A 50 15.69 -10.80 -0.97
C TYR A 50 14.55 -9.77 -0.85
N GLU A 51 13.77 -9.58 -1.88
CA GLU A 51 12.67 -8.57 -1.86
C GLU A 51 11.54 -8.99 -0.90
N ALA A 52 11.23 -10.26 -0.81
CA ALA A 52 10.22 -10.77 0.11
C ALA A 52 10.65 -10.59 1.58
N GLU A 53 11.90 -10.93 1.91
CA GLU A 53 12.45 -10.77 3.28
C GLU A 53 12.59 -9.31 3.66
N LEU A 54 13.07 -8.45 2.76
CA LEU A 54 13.12 -7.00 2.99
C LEU A 54 11.71 -6.43 3.20
N HIS A 55 10.72 -6.88 2.44
CA HIS A 55 9.33 -6.45 2.61
C HIS A 55 8.76 -6.91 3.96
N ALA A 56 8.99 -8.16 4.33
CA ALA A 56 8.59 -8.69 5.65
C ALA A 56 9.23 -7.90 6.80
N TYR A 57 10.53 -7.59 6.70
CA TYR A 57 11.23 -6.73 7.65
C TYR A 57 10.59 -5.35 7.79
N VAL A 58 10.24 -4.70 6.67
CA VAL A 58 9.59 -3.37 6.67
C VAL A 58 8.20 -3.43 7.28
N ILE A 59 7.41 -4.48 7.05
CA ILE A 59 6.10 -4.68 7.68
C ILE A 59 6.27 -4.87 9.19
N ALA A 60 7.16 -5.74 9.62
CA ALA A 60 7.42 -6.00 11.05
C ALA A 60 7.86 -4.72 11.80
N HIS A 61 8.52 -3.78 11.10
CA HIS A 61 8.98 -2.50 11.66
C HIS A 61 8.15 -1.30 11.16
N ALA A 62 6.89 -1.53 10.75
CA ALA A 62 6.07 -0.50 10.10
C ALA A 62 5.83 0.75 10.97
N LYS A 63 5.88 0.63 12.30
CA LYS A 63 5.79 1.75 13.24
C LYS A 63 7.06 2.58 13.36
N GLN A 64 8.18 2.09 12.83
CA GLN A 64 9.50 2.73 12.87
C GLN A 64 9.98 3.18 11.50
N VAL A 65 9.58 2.46 10.45
CA VAL A 65 9.94 2.77 9.06
C VAL A 65 9.18 4.00 8.59
N VAL A 66 9.93 4.98 8.06
CA VAL A 66 9.40 6.28 7.65
C VAL A 66 9.93 6.70 6.28
N ARG A 67 9.20 7.61 5.66
CA ARG A 67 9.68 8.46 4.59
C ARG A 67 9.51 9.92 4.97
N THR A 68 10.29 10.80 4.38
CA THR A 68 10.05 12.23 4.45
C THR A 68 9.14 12.67 3.30
N ALA A 69 8.35 13.71 3.55
CA ALA A 69 7.50 14.33 2.54
C ALA A 69 7.43 15.84 2.76
N ARG A 70 7.55 16.59 1.66
CA ARG A 70 7.27 18.03 1.69
C ARG A 70 5.78 18.25 1.86
N VAL A 71 5.42 19.14 2.76
CA VAL A 71 4.04 19.54 3.02
C VAL A 71 3.90 21.04 2.79
N ALA A 72 2.90 21.44 2.03
CA ALA A 72 2.64 22.86 1.85
C ALA A 72 2.06 23.46 3.14
N PRO A 73 2.56 24.61 3.62
CA PRO A 73 2.09 25.22 4.87
C PRO A 73 0.58 25.52 4.91
N LYS A 74 -0.06 25.68 3.74
CA LYS A 74 -1.51 25.87 3.62
C LYS A 74 -2.34 24.61 3.91
N ASP A 75 -1.74 23.43 3.82
CA ASP A 75 -2.42 22.14 3.96
C ASP A 75 -2.36 21.59 5.39
N ILE A 76 -1.73 22.31 6.31
CA ILE A 76 -1.57 21.94 7.71
C ILE A 76 -2.05 23.05 8.65
N ASN A 77 -2.48 22.69 9.86
CA ASN A 77 -2.91 23.65 10.88
C ASN A 77 -1.75 24.48 11.42
N GLU A 78 -2.04 25.48 12.23
CA GLU A 78 -1.06 26.42 12.77
C GLU A 78 -0.01 25.74 13.67
N VAL A 79 -0.42 24.78 14.50
CA VAL A 79 0.48 24.02 15.39
C VAL A 79 1.47 23.20 14.58
N ALA A 80 1.00 22.48 13.56
CA ALA A 80 1.83 21.71 12.66
C ALA A 80 2.79 22.60 11.84
N ARG A 81 2.33 23.79 11.45
CA ARG A 81 3.17 24.78 10.75
C ARG A 81 4.30 25.29 11.63
N ALA A 82 4.03 25.57 12.91
CA ALA A 82 5.06 25.95 13.87
C ALA A 82 6.09 24.83 14.08
N ALA A 83 5.63 23.57 14.19
CA ALA A 83 6.53 22.41 14.30
C ALA A 83 7.38 22.21 13.03
N LEU A 84 6.79 22.39 11.84
CA LEU A 84 7.50 22.32 10.56
C LEU A 84 8.62 23.37 10.47
N VAL A 85 8.32 24.62 10.82
CA VAL A 85 9.31 25.72 10.83
C VAL A 85 10.45 25.42 11.80
N ARG A 86 10.14 25.08 13.07
CA ARG A 86 11.17 24.71 14.07
C ARG A 86 12.06 23.55 13.57
N SER A 87 11.47 22.55 12.90
CA SER A 87 12.24 21.43 12.36
C SER A 87 13.19 21.84 11.22
N SER A 88 12.89 22.92 10.49
CA SER A 88 13.77 23.45 9.45
C SER A 88 14.93 24.27 10.00
N GLU A 89 14.74 24.90 11.17
CA GLU A 89 15.75 25.72 11.85
C GLU A 89 16.69 24.89 12.70
N THR A 90 16.22 23.72 13.21
CA THR A 90 16.99 22.86 14.10
C THR A 90 17.23 21.51 13.41
N ARG A 91 18.44 21.33 12.85
CA ARG A 91 18.80 20.08 12.14
C ARG A 91 18.78 18.87 13.05
N ASP A 92 18.37 17.74 12.47
CA ASP A 92 18.42 16.40 13.07
C ASP A 92 17.62 16.22 14.36
N ARG A 93 16.73 17.18 14.66
CA ARG A 93 15.78 17.09 15.77
C ARG A 93 14.34 16.96 15.25
N VAL A 94 13.61 16.00 15.82
CA VAL A 94 12.20 15.79 15.49
C VAL A 94 11.32 16.69 16.34
N PHE A 95 10.31 17.29 15.71
CA PHE A 95 9.25 18.08 16.34
C PHE A 95 7.90 17.42 16.06
N SER A 96 6.96 17.56 17.00
CA SER A 96 5.62 16.97 16.86
C SER A 96 4.53 18.04 16.85
N SER A 97 3.40 17.65 16.28
CA SER A 97 2.12 18.36 16.37
C SER A 97 1.05 17.34 16.74
N GLU A 98 0.52 17.45 17.94
CA GLU A 98 -0.62 16.66 18.40
C GLU A 98 -1.91 17.15 17.74
N ARG A 99 -2.86 16.23 17.55
CA ARG A 99 -4.17 16.52 16.95
C ARG A 99 -5.22 15.70 17.67
N ASP A 100 -6.30 16.37 18.11
CA ASP A 100 -7.40 15.72 18.79
C ASP A 100 -8.02 14.61 17.92
N GLY A 101 -8.02 13.40 18.42
CA GLY A 101 -8.61 12.23 17.75
C GLY A 101 -7.89 11.75 16.50
N LEU A 102 -6.70 12.28 16.18
CA LEU A 102 -5.90 11.91 15.00
C LEU A 102 -4.45 11.57 15.41
N ASP A 103 -3.77 10.86 14.53
CA ASP A 103 -2.34 10.55 14.71
C ASP A 103 -1.50 11.83 14.82
N THR A 104 -0.56 11.83 15.77
CA THR A 104 0.46 12.89 15.91
C THR A 104 1.28 13.00 14.63
N GLN A 105 1.51 14.21 14.17
CA GLN A 105 2.41 14.50 13.07
C GLN A 105 3.81 14.77 13.59
N TYR A 106 4.82 14.28 12.89
CA TYR A 106 6.22 14.48 13.20
C TYR A 106 6.93 15.15 12.04
N PHE A 107 7.86 16.05 12.36
CA PHE A 107 8.60 16.87 11.38
C PHE A 107 10.09 16.81 11.66
N LEU A 108 10.89 16.68 10.61
CA LEU A 108 12.35 16.63 10.66
C LEU A 108 12.93 17.39 9.46
N ASN A 109 13.85 18.32 9.71
CA ASN A 109 14.55 19.07 8.68
C ASN A 109 13.61 19.76 7.66
N GLY A 110 12.46 20.29 8.11
CA GLY A 110 11.48 20.95 7.26
C GLY A 110 10.60 20.02 6.43
N GLU A 111 10.59 18.72 6.72
CA GLU A 111 9.73 17.73 6.07
C GLU A 111 8.93 16.93 7.10
N GLN A 112 7.75 16.43 6.71
CA GLN A 112 6.94 15.56 7.55
C GLN A 112 7.44 14.12 7.47
N LEU A 113 7.50 13.44 8.62
CA LEU A 113 7.73 12.00 8.70
C LEU A 113 6.42 11.24 8.51
N ILE A 114 6.36 10.39 7.50
CA ILE A 114 5.20 9.53 7.22
C ILE A 114 5.58 8.08 7.48
N PHE A 115 4.87 7.45 8.42
CA PHE A 115 5.15 6.09 8.87
C PHE A 115 4.57 5.04 7.93
N TYR A 116 5.30 3.94 7.77
CA TYR A 116 4.86 2.79 6.96
C TYR A 116 3.61 2.12 7.53
N LYS A 117 3.36 2.19 8.85
CA LYS A 117 2.14 1.71 9.50
C LYS A 117 0.86 2.17 8.81
N ASN A 118 0.88 3.35 8.19
CA ASN A 118 -0.28 3.92 7.48
C ASN A 118 -0.63 3.14 6.20
N LYS A 119 0.28 2.31 5.70
CA LYS A 119 0.09 1.41 4.55
C LYS A 119 -0.23 -0.02 4.94
N VAL A 120 -0.05 -0.39 6.21
CA VAL A 120 -0.29 -1.74 6.69
C VAL A 120 -1.74 -1.89 7.15
N ARG A 121 -2.34 -3.00 6.77
CA ARG A 121 -3.67 -3.45 7.21
C ARG A 121 -3.60 -4.91 7.59
N VAL A 122 -4.47 -5.34 8.48
CA VAL A 122 -4.67 -6.75 8.80
C VAL A 122 -5.82 -7.25 7.93
N ILE A 123 -5.54 -8.21 7.05
CA ILE A 123 -6.53 -8.87 6.20
C ILE A 123 -6.41 -10.37 6.47
N ASP A 124 -7.50 -10.99 6.88
CA ASP A 124 -7.56 -12.41 7.26
C ASP A 124 -6.50 -12.82 8.32
N GLY A 125 -6.23 -11.90 9.26
CA GLY A 125 -5.23 -12.11 10.32
C GLY A 125 -3.77 -11.90 9.89
N VAL A 126 -3.52 -11.52 8.64
CA VAL A 126 -2.17 -11.29 8.11
C VAL A 126 -1.92 -9.80 7.89
N GLU A 127 -0.81 -9.29 8.43
CA GLU A 127 -0.35 -7.93 8.13
C GLU A 127 0.16 -7.85 6.69
N CYS A 128 -0.44 -6.98 5.90
CA CYS A 128 -0.07 -6.76 4.51
C CYS A 128 -0.14 -5.28 4.14
N THR A 129 0.56 -4.91 3.07
CA THR A 129 0.46 -3.55 2.53
C THR A 129 -0.84 -3.37 1.76
N SER A 130 -1.52 -2.25 1.98
CA SER A 130 -2.71 -1.87 1.24
C SER A 130 -2.58 -0.48 0.64
N GLU A 131 -3.22 -0.28 -0.49
CA GLU A 131 -3.40 1.03 -1.08
C GLU A 131 -4.90 1.28 -1.28
N PRO A 132 -5.38 2.51 -1.09
CA PRO A 132 -6.76 2.84 -1.40
C PRO A 132 -7.08 2.48 -2.85
N LEU A 133 -8.24 1.86 -3.05
CA LEU A 133 -8.72 1.61 -4.40
C LEU A 133 -9.05 2.96 -5.06
N THR A 134 -8.48 3.23 -6.22
CA THR A 134 -8.74 4.43 -7.00
C THR A 134 -9.74 4.13 -8.12
N ASN A 135 -10.23 5.17 -8.79
CA ASN A 135 -11.07 5.03 -9.97
C ASN A 135 -10.28 4.77 -11.28
N LEU A 136 -8.94 4.75 -11.19
CA LEU A 136 -8.07 4.42 -12.31
C LEU A 136 -7.37 3.09 -12.05
N TRP A 137 -7.69 2.06 -12.85
CA TRP A 137 -7.18 0.70 -12.72
C TRP A 137 -6.27 0.36 -13.91
N THR A 138 -5.00 0.69 -13.79
CA THR A 138 -4.00 0.49 -14.86
C THR A 138 -3.44 -0.94 -14.92
N ASP A 139 -3.72 -1.74 -13.91
CA ASP A 139 -3.29 -3.14 -13.79
C ASP A 139 -4.25 -4.14 -14.46
N LEU A 140 -5.40 -3.66 -14.95
CA LEU A 140 -6.39 -4.47 -15.65
C LEU A 140 -6.26 -4.27 -17.16
N LEU A 141 -5.33 -4.98 -17.78
CA LEU A 141 -5.13 -4.93 -19.21
C LEU A 141 -6.05 -5.93 -19.93
N SER A 142 -6.57 -5.50 -21.08
CA SER A 142 -7.47 -6.31 -21.92
C SER A 142 -6.74 -7.23 -22.91
N ASN A 143 -5.50 -7.62 -22.60
CA ASN A 143 -4.70 -8.44 -23.51
C ASN A 143 -5.11 -9.92 -23.42
N ASN A 144 -5.24 -10.57 -24.60
CA ASN A 144 -5.51 -12.01 -24.75
C ASN A 144 -6.82 -12.55 -24.12
N LEU A 145 -7.90 -11.80 -24.23
CA LEU A 145 -9.23 -12.19 -23.71
C LEU A 145 -9.89 -13.36 -24.44
N HIS A 146 -9.36 -13.78 -25.58
CA HIS A 146 -10.00 -14.77 -26.47
C HIS A 146 -10.30 -16.12 -25.80
N ASN A 147 -9.47 -16.51 -24.84
CA ASN A 147 -9.57 -17.80 -24.14
C ASN A 147 -10.23 -17.71 -22.76
N GLU A 148 -10.55 -16.52 -22.24
CA GLU A 148 -11.23 -16.41 -20.95
C GLU A 148 -12.65 -16.97 -21.02
N GLY A 149 -13.04 -17.79 -20.02
CA GLY A 149 -14.38 -18.35 -19.90
C GLY A 149 -14.77 -19.35 -20.99
N GLY A 150 -13.84 -19.77 -21.88
CA GLY A 150 -14.11 -20.76 -22.92
C GLY A 150 -15.06 -20.29 -24.03
N VAL A 151 -15.40 -19.00 -24.09
CA VAL A 151 -16.32 -18.42 -25.08
C VAL A 151 -15.57 -17.48 -26.02
N THR A 152 -15.69 -17.72 -27.32
CA THR A 152 -15.21 -16.81 -28.35
C THR A 152 -16.24 -15.71 -28.60
N PHE A 153 -15.87 -14.46 -28.33
CA PHE A 153 -16.71 -13.30 -28.61
C PHE A 153 -15.88 -12.27 -29.37
N PRO A 154 -16.28 -11.94 -30.63
CA PRO A 154 -15.38 -11.25 -31.55
C PRO A 154 -15.02 -9.83 -31.14
N ASN A 155 -15.92 -9.10 -30.47
CA ASN A 155 -15.67 -7.71 -30.05
C ASN A 155 -16.31 -7.41 -28.70
N GLY A 156 -15.62 -6.62 -27.88
CA GLY A 156 -16.20 -6.07 -26.66
C GLY A 156 -16.18 -6.97 -25.42
N LYS A 157 -15.55 -8.17 -25.50
CA LYS A 157 -15.37 -9.04 -24.33
C LYS A 157 -14.60 -8.31 -23.22
N LYS A 158 -15.11 -8.37 -22.00
CA LYS A 158 -14.47 -7.75 -20.83
C LYS A 158 -13.60 -8.75 -20.07
N PRO A 159 -12.45 -8.30 -19.49
CA PRO A 159 -11.63 -9.19 -18.66
C PRO A 159 -12.41 -9.69 -17.45
N GLU A 160 -12.29 -10.97 -17.12
CA GLU A 160 -12.86 -11.52 -15.89
C GLU A 160 -12.30 -10.80 -14.64
N ALA A 161 -11.03 -10.41 -14.65
CA ALA A 161 -10.40 -9.66 -13.56
C ALA A 161 -11.08 -8.31 -13.28
N LEU A 162 -11.59 -7.62 -14.31
CA LEU A 162 -12.35 -6.39 -14.16
C LEU A 162 -13.68 -6.65 -13.44
N LEU A 163 -14.44 -7.62 -13.93
CA LEU A 163 -15.75 -7.98 -13.36
C LEU A 163 -15.57 -8.50 -11.92
N LYS A 164 -14.54 -9.31 -11.67
CA LYS A 164 -14.21 -9.78 -10.34
C LYS A 164 -14.02 -8.61 -9.38
N ARG A 165 -13.20 -7.62 -9.73
CA ARG A 165 -12.97 -6.44 -8.89
C ARG A 165 -14.24 -5.64 -8.65
N ILE A 166 -15.07 -5.43 -9.69
CA ILE A 166 -16.36 -4.73 -9.55
C ILE A 166 -17.25 -5.47 -8.54
N LEU A 167 -17.38 -6.78 -8.66
CA LEU A 167 -18.23 -7.58 -7.79
C LEU A 167 -17.66 -7.66 -6.36
N GLU A 168 -16.33 -7.69 -6.18
CA GLU A 168 -15.69 -7.67 -4.85
C GLU A 168 -16.00 -6.40 -4.06
N ILE A 169 -16.08 -5.25 -4.72
CA ILE A 169 -16.33 -3.96 -4.05
C ILE A 169 -17.80 -3.61 -3.91
N SER A 170 -18.70 -4.27 -4.65
CA SER A 170 -20.13 -3.90 -4.73
C SER A 170 -21.08 -4.97 -4.19
N THR A 171 -20.61 -6.21 -3.94
CA THR A 171 -21.45 -7.34 -3.58
C THR A 171 -20.77 -8.26 -2.56
N VAL A 172 -21.59 -9.05 -1.85
CA VAL A 172 -21.15 -10.18 -1.02
C VAL A 172 -21.67 -11.50 -1.61
N GLU A 173 -21.26 -12.66 -1.03
CA GLU A 173 -21.80 -13.97 -1.45
C GLU A 173 -23.35 -13.97 -1.36
N ASP A 174 -23.99 -14.71 -2.26
CA ASP A 174 -25.45 -14.83 -2.42
C ASP A 174 -26.20 -13.57 -2.89
N ASP A 175 -25.52 -12.45 -3.11
CA ASP A 175 -26.14 -11.28 -3.72
C ASP A 175 -26.57 -11.56 -5.18
N LEU A 176 -27.57 -10.80 -5.66
CA LEU A 176 -28.07 -10.90 -7.03
C LEU A 176 -27.43 -9.87 -7.93
N VAL A 177 -26.75 -10.32 -8.97
CA VAL A 177 -26.14 -9.52 -10.02
C VAL A 177 -27.03 -9.51 -11.26
N LEU A 178 -27.38 -8.35 -11.77
CA LEU A 178 -28.12 -8.18 -13.01
C LEU A 178 -27.21 -7.57 -14.09
N ASP A 179 -27.15 -8.22 -15.26
CA ASP A 179 -26.53 -7.66 -16.47
C ASP A 179 -27.54 -7.69 -17.62
N SER A 180 -28.02 -6.50 -17.99
CA SER A 180 -29.03 -6.35 -19.05
C SER A 180 -28.46 -6.33 -20.48
N PHE A 181 -27.13 -6.38 -20.61
CA PHE A 181 -26.42 -6.45 -21.90
C PHE A 181 -25.27 -7.47 -21.79
N LEU A 182 -25.65 -8.73 -21.59
CA LEU A 182 -24.75 -9.80 -21.10
C LEU A 182 -23.58 -10.09 -22.05
N GLY A 183 -23.76 -9.94 -23.35
CA GLY A 183 -22.75 -10.15 -24.37
C GLY A 183 -22.08 -11.51 -24.28
N SER A 184 -20.78 -11.51 -24.00
CA SER A 184 -19.98 -12.73 -23.85
C SER A 184 -20.24 -13.52 -22.56
N SER A 185 -21.22 -13.14 -21.75
CA SER A 185 -21.55 -13.74 -20.45
C SER A 185 -20.43 -13.64 -19.39
N THR A 186 -19.48 -12.73 -19.55
CA THR A 186 -18.36 -12.60 -18.58
C THR A 186 -18.87 -12.27 -17.17
N THR A 187 -19.87 -11.39 -17.06
CA THR A 187 -20.49 -11.02 -15.77
C THR A 187 -21.10 -12.24 -15.08
N ALA A 188 -21.87 -13.06 -15.81
CA ALA A 188 -22.46 -14.27 -15.28
C ALA A 188 -21.42 -15.30 -14.85
N ALA A 189 -20.38 -15.50 -15.68
CA ALA A 189 -19.29 -16.42 -15.36
C ALA A 189 -18.54 -16.03 -14.08
N VAL A 190 -18.24 -14.74 -13.92
CA VAL A 190 -17.54 -14.24 -12.73
C VAL A 190 -18.45 -14.29 -11.50
N ALA A 191 -19.72 -13.87 -11.61
CA ALA A 191 -20.69 -13.96 -10.52
C ALA A 191 -20.84 -15.40 -10.02
N HIS A 192 -20.94 -16.37 -10.93
CA HIS A 192 -20.99 -17.79 -10.60
C HIS A 192 -19.73 -18.26 -9.85
N LYS A 193 -18.53 -17.95 -10.36
CA LYS A 193 -17.24 -18.29 -9.73
C LYS A 193 -17.11 -17.70 -8.32
N MET A 194 -17.73 -16.55 -8.10
CA MET A 194 -17.70 -15.84 -6.83
C MET A 194 -18.90 -16.16 -5.91
N ARG A 195 -19.71 -17.16 -6.24
CA ARG A 195 -20.93 -17.56 -5.49
C ARG A 195 -21.96 -16.45 -5.37
N ARG A 196 -22.13 -15.62 -6.40
CA ARG A 196 -23.24 -14.68 -6.53
C ARG A 196 -24.30 -15.29 -7.42
N ARG A 197 -25.57 -14.98 -7.14
CA ARG A 197 -26.66 -15.25 -8.06
C ARG A 197 -26.63 -14.25 -9.20
N TYR A 198 -27.09 -14.62 -10.37
CA TYR A 198 -27.08 -13.68 -11.50
C TYR A 198 -28.28 -13.86 -12.42
N ILE A 199 -28.68 -12.76 -13.06
CA ILE A 199 -29.62 -12.70 -14.17
C ILE A 199 -28.91 -11.97 -15.31
N GLY A 200 -28.83 -12.60 -16.48
CA GLY A 200 -28.27 -11.99 -17.67
C GLY A 200 -29.33 -11.94 -18.78
N ILE A 201 -29.37 -10.81 -19.48
CA ILE A 201 -30.27 -10.60 -20.65
C ILE A 201 -29.38 -10.28 -21.85
N GLU A 202 -29.62 -11.00 -22.95
CA GLU A 202 -28.99 -10.76 -24.25
C GLU A 202 -30.07 -10.80 -25.33
N MET A 203 -29.94 -9.95 -26.36
CA MET A 203 -30.88 -9.86 -27.47
C MET A 203 -30.28 -10.44 -28.75
#